data_254bc94a155c96bb24da156f26bdb3bf
#
_entry.id   254bc94a155c96bb24da156f26bdb3bf
#
_cell.length_a   1.000
_cell.length_b   1.000
_cell.length_c   1.000
_cell.angle_alpha   90.00
_cell.angle_beta   90.00
_cell.angle_gamma   90.00
#
_symmetry.space_group_name_H-M   'P 1'
#
loop_
_entity.id
_entity.type
_entity.pdbx_description
1 polymer ?
#
loop_
_entity_poly.entity_id
_entity_poly.type
_entity_poly.pdbx_seq_one_letter_code
_entity_poly.pdbx_strand_id
1 'polypeptide(L)'
;MINKSIKYIGVILLAYTLNACNEQRMNSSSETTTPVWLAEVGKRDVRELTTTTGTAKAAKTVEVKSETNGKYELMINPKTKRPYKLGDIVEEGAVIIKLNNKEHENTVSLPTKKMQVDIAKKEWDGQKAVFEKGGATEKDVLNAESSYIQAQTALETAYSDLAKLSIKAPFKGAIVSLPYFTPNVEIASGETMVGLMDYSHMYMEIALPENTIDKVKVGQKVLVTNYNIKSDTLSGLVSQLSPAINEDTRTYTGYITISNPELKLRPGMFAKGEIITLQKDSVMVIPKDIVNSRRGGNRIVY
;
A
#
# COMPACT_ATOMS: atom_id res chain seq x y z
N MET A 1 -48.62 -105.23 20.06
CA MET A 1 -47.35 -105.16 19.31
C MET A 1 -46.89 -103.77 19.02
N ILE A 2 -47.22 -102.77 19.80
CA ILE A 2 -46.92 -101.34 19.46
C ILE A 2 -45.81 -100.74 20.38
N ASN A 3 -45.38 -101.41 21.41
CA ASN A 3 -44.54 -100.83 22.47
C ASN A 3 -43.03 -101.10 22.30
N LYS A 4 -42.57 -101.85 21.30
CA LYS A 4 -41.14 -102.09 21.05
C LYS A 4 -40.51 -101.12 20.01
N SER A 5 -41.31 -100.70 19.04
CA SER A 5 -40.83 -99.76 17.96
C SER A 5 -40.55 -98.33 18.46
N ILE A 6 -41.24 -97.85 19.48
CA ILE A 6 -41.06 -96.53 20.06
C ILE A 6 -39.77 -96.41 20.85
N LYS A 7 -39.26 -97.49 21.49
CA LYS A 7 -37.99 -97.47 22.20
C LYS A 7 -36.77 -97.34 21.28
N TYR A 8 -36.82 -97.92 20.09
CA TYR A 8 -35.72 -97.81 19.13
C TYR A 8 -35.66 -96.48 18.44
N ILE A 9 -36.80 -95.84 18.19
CA ILE A 9 -36.84 -94.46 17.60
C ILE A 9 -36.24 -93.44 18.57
N GLY A 10 -36.52 -93.58 19.88
CA GLY A 10 -35.92 -92.72 20.93
C GLY A 10 -34.41 -92.86 21.03
N VAL A 11 -33.84 -94.09 20.90
CA VAL A 11 -32.39 -94.33 20.94
C VAL A 11 -31.70 -93.82 19.67
N ILE A 12 -32.34 -93.92 18.48
CA ILE A 12 -31.78 -93.40 17.23
C ILE A 12 -31.82 -91.89 17.22
N LEU A 13 -32.86 -91.27 17.79
CA LEU A 13 -32.92 -89.77 17.88
C LEU A 13 -31.89 -89.27 18.90
N LEU A 14 -31.60 -90.00 19.97
CA LEU A 14 -30.58 -89.58 20.96
C LEU A 14 -29.17 -89.81 20.44
N ALA A 15 -28.90 -90.74 19.52
CA ALA A 15 -27.61 -90.96 18.87
C ALA A 15 -27.30 -89.87 17.82
N TYR A 16 -28.33 -89.27 17.21
CA TYR A 16 -28.16 -88.14 16.24
C TYR A 16 -27.81 -86.83 16.93
N THR A 17 -28.19 -86.65 18.18
CA THR A 17 -27.88 -85.39 18.91
C THR A 17 -26.45 -85.36 19.51
N LEU A 18 -25.76 -86.45 19.55
CA LEU A 18 -24.39 -86.52 20.08
C LEU A 18 -23.29 -86.30 19.06
N ASN A 19 -23.62 -86.17 17.75
CA ASN A 19 -22.66 -85.91 16.71
C ASN A 19 -22.67 -84.39 16.23
N ALA A 20 -23.45 -83.53 16.89
CA ALA A 20 -23.59 -82.14 16.49
C ALA A 20 -22.58 -81.17 17.16
N CYS A 21 -21.63 -81.62 17.94
CA CYS A 21 -20.61 -80.80 18.59
C CYS A 21 -19.19 -81.19 18.17
N ASN A 22 -18.91 -81.20 16.86
CA ASN A 22 -17.54 -81.13 16.40
C ASN A 22 -17.36 -79.74 15.82
N GLU A 23 -17.34 -78.70 16.68
CA GLU A 23 -16.86 -77.35 16.30
C GLU A 23 -15.37 -77.48 15.98
N GLN A 24 -15.08 -77.55 14.68
CA GLN A 24 -13.79 -77.15 14.19
C GLN A 24 -13.54 -75.73 14.69
N ARG A 25 -12.71 -75.56 15.72
CA ARG A 25 -12.06 -74.31 16.00
C ARG A 25 -11.25 -73.94 14.73
N MET A 26 -11.89 -73.30 13.77
CA MET A 26 -11.18 -72.42 12.84
C MET A 26 -10.48 -71.36 13.70
N ASN A 27 -9.19 -71.54 13.89
CA ASN A 27 -8.32 -70.45 14.25
C ASN A 27 -8.38 -69.40 13.12
N SER A 28 -9.47 -68.62 13.05
CA SER A 28 -9.46 -67.37 12.34
C SER A 28 -8.60 -66.45 13.20
N SER A 29 -7.31 -66.48 12.98
CA SER A 29 -6.50 -65.28 13.22
C SER A 29 -7.14 -64.17 12.35
N SER A 30 -8.12 -63.47 12.91
CA SER A 30 -8.55 -62.22 12.34
C SER A 30 -7.35 -61.29 12.45
N GLU A 31 -6.51 -61.31 11.42
CA GLU A 31 -5.62 -60.20 11.18
C GLU A 31 -6.53 -58.97 11.12
N THR A 32 -6.60 -58.24 12.21
CA THR A 32 -7.21 -56.91 12.24
C THR A 32 -6.35 -56.04 11.35
N THR A 33 -6.64 -56.05 10.05
CA THR A 33 -6.04 -55.11 9.10
C THR A 33 -6.51 -53.72 9.49
N THR A 34 -5.64 -52.99 10.16
CA THR A 34 -5.89 -51.58 10.45
C THR A 34 -5.81 -50.84 9.11
N PRO A 35 -6.89 -50.16 8.68
CA PRO A 35 -6.83 -49.39 7.46
C PRO A 35 -5.77 -48.28 7.58
N VAL A 36 -4.78 -48.31 6.71
CA VAL A 36 -3.73 -47.29 6.64
C VAL A 36 -3.95 -46.46 5.40
N TRP A 37 -3.80 -45.17 5.55
CA TRP A 37 -3.79 -44.21 4.45
C TRP A 37 -2.34 -43.99 4.00
N LEU A 38 -2.07 -44.21 2.74
CA LEU A 38 -0.78 -43.90 2.13
C LEU A 38 -0.84 -42.50 1.58
N ALA A 39 0.08 -41.63 2.00
CA ALA A 39 0.27 -40.30 1.44
C ALA A 39 1.62 -40.23 0.74
N GLU A 40 1.63 -39.79 -0.49
CA GLU A 40 2.87 -39.51 -1.20
C GLU A 40 3.59 -38.31 -0.58
N VAL A 41 4.85 -38.54 -0.22
CA VAL A 41 5.72 -37.49 0.29
C VAL A 41 6.30 -36.73 -0.90
N GLY A 42 5.79 -35.53 -1.14
CA GLY A 42 6.22 -34.67 -2.24
C GLY A 42 7.09 -33.52 -1.76
N LYS A 43 7.92 -32.99 -2.66
CA LYS A 43 8.61 -31.73 -2.43
C LYS A 43 7.66 -30.56 -2.67
N ARG A 44 7.57 -29.65 -1.71
CA ARG A 44 6.73 -28.45 -1.78
C ARG A 44 7.48 -27.26 -1.19
N ASP A 45 7.10 -26.06 -1.63
CA ASP A 45 7.57 -24.84 -1.02
C ASP A 45 6.80 -24.59 0.28
N VAL A 46 7.53 -24.32 1.35
CA VAL A 46 6.97 -24.02 2.67
C VAL A 46 7.28 -22.60 3.04
N ARG A 47 6.27 -21.88 3.48
CA ARG A 47 6.39 -20.51 3.97
C ARG A 47 5.87 -20.42 5.40
N GLU A 48 6.65 -19.78 6.26
CA GLU A 48 6.16 -19.34 7.56
C GLU A 48 5.64 -17.92 7.40
N LEU A 49 4.41 -17.68 7.85
CA LEU A 49 3.73 -16.40 7.69
C LEU A 49 3.42 -15.79 9.06
N THR A 50 3.78 -14.54 9.25
CA THR A 50 3.30 -13.74 10.37
C THR A 50 2.17 -12.86 9.87
N THR A 51 0.97 -13.07 10.40
CA THR A 51 -0.22 -12.32 10.03
C THR A 51 -0.32 -11.05 10.86
N THR A 52 -0.60 -9.95 10.19
CA THR A 52 -0.89 -8.66 10.80
C THR A 52 -2.02 -7.97 10.07
N THR A 53 -2.59 -6.93 10.67
CA THR A 53 -3.68 -6.15 10.07
C THR A 53 -3.42 -4.67 10.29
N GLY A 54 -3.99 -3.84 9.44
CA GLY A 54 -3.89 -2.40 9.57
C GLY A 54 -4.76 -1.66 8.58
N THR A 55 -4.75 -0.35 8.66
CA THR A 55 -5.46 0.52 7.71
C THR A 55 -4.47 1.01 6.64
N ALA A 56 -4.84 0.82 5.39
CA ALA A 56 -4.04 1.29 4.26
C ALA A 56 -4.18 2.82 4.12
N LYS A 57 -3.03 3.51 4.02
CA LYS A 57 -2.94 4.97 3.85
C LYS A 57 -2.21 5.28 2.55
N ALA A 58 -2.56 6.39 1.91
CA ALA A 58 -1.88 6.86 0.70
C ALA A 58 -0.44 7.31 1.03
N ALA A 59 0.49 7.05 0.11
CA ALA A 59 1.89 7.46 0.29
C ALA A 59 2.06 8.99 0.32
N LYS A 60 1.24 9.70 -0.46
CA LYS A 60 1.25 11.16 -0.49
C LYS A 60 -0.18 11.68 -0.37
N THR A 61 -0.36 12.63 0.54
CA THR A 61 -1.63 13.34 0.73
C THR A 61 -1.32 14.81 0.95
N VAL A 62 -2.06 15.68 0.30
CA VAL A 62 -1.95 17.12 0.48
C VAL A 62 -3.31 17.79 0.33
N GLU A 63 -3.53 18.80 1.15
CA GLU A 63 -4.58 19.80 0.97
C GLU A 63 -3.93 21.08 0.48
N VAL A 64 -4.23 21.44 -0.76
CA VAL A 64 -3.73 22.69 -1.37
C VAL A 64 -4.69 23.81 -1.00
N LYS A 65 -4.14 24.84 -0.37
CA LYS A 65 -4.88 26.05 0.06
C LYS A 65 -4.58 27.21 -0.87
N SER A 66 -5.52 28.16 -0.93
CA SER A 66 -5.27 29.44 -1.60
C SER A 66 -4.23 30.24 -0.84
N GLU A 67 -3.21 30.76 -1.54
CA GLU A 67 -2.21 31.67 -0.95
C GLU A 67 -2.63 33.14 -1.03
N THR A 68 -3.57 33.45 -1.93
CA THR A 68 -4.09 34.80 -2.16
C THR A 68 -5.60 34.75 -2.38
N ASN A 69 -6.26 35.91 -2.26
CA ASN A 69 -7.68 36.05 -2.59
C ASN A 69 -7.90 36.15 -4.10
N GLY A 70 -9.13 35.85 -4.54
CA GLY A 70 -9.53 35.97 -5.93
C GLY A 70 -10.84 35.27 -6.25
N LYS A 71 -11.36 35.56 -7.46
CA LYS A 71 -12.61 34.93 -7.93
C LYS A 71 -12.36 33.54 -8.46
N TYR A 72 -13.10 32.60 -7.94
CA TYR A 72 -12.98 31.14 -8.22
C TYR A 72 -13.35 30.82 -9.68
N GLU A 73 -12.47 30.10 -10.34
CA GLU A 73 -12.69 29.50 -11.65
C GLU A 73 -12.14 28.09 -11.68
N LEU A 74 -13.02 27.10 -11.88
CA LEU A 74 -12.62 25.69 -12.01
C LEU A 74 -12.17 25.41 -13.44
N MET A 75 -10.97 24.85 -13.58
CA MET A 75 -10.37 24.58 -14.88
C MET A 75 -10.94 23.31 -15.53
N ILE A 76 -10.80 23.26 -16.85
CA ILE A 76 -11.22 22.10 -17.65
C ILE A 76 -10.09 21.08 -17.66
N ASN A 77 -10.44 19.83 -17.32
CA ASN A 77 -9.53 18.71 -17.42
C ASN A 77 -9.22 18.43 -18.91
N PRO A 78 -7.96 18.51 -19.34
CA PRO A 78 -7.59 18.35 -20.75
C PRO A 78 -7.87 16.95 -21.29
N LYS A 79 -7.87 15.93 -20.42
CA LYS A 79 -8.15 14.54 -20.81
C LYS A 79 -9.64 14.28 -21.05
N THR A 80 -10.50 14.83 -20.20
CA THR A 80 -11.95 14.55 -20.22
C THR A 80 -12.79 15.65 -20.87
N LYS A 81 -12.19 16.81 -21.19
CA LYS A 81 -12.82 18.00 -21.78
C LYS A 81 -14.01 18.56 -20.97
N ARG A 82 -14.04 18.30 -19.68
CA ARG A 82 -15.04 18.79 -18.70
C ARG A 82 -14.34 19.37 -17.47
N PRO A 83 -15.01 20.19 -16.66
CA PRO A 83 -14.44 20.65 -15.39
C PRO A 83 -13.94 19.50 -14.53
N TYR A 84 -12.87 19.73 -13.79
CA TYR A 84 -12.36 18.73 -12.84
C TYR A 84 -13.42 18.34 -11.83
N LYS A 85 -13.40 17.07 -11.40
CA LYS A 85 -14.29 16.53 -10.38
C LYS A 85 -13.57 15.52 -9.47
N LEU A 86 -14.24 15.15 -8.39
CA LEU A 86 -13.77 14.10 -7.48
C LEU A 86 -13.45 12.81 -8.24
N GLY A 87 -12.31 12.20 -7.92
CA GLY A 87 -11.83 10.97 -8.55
C GLY A 87 -11.05 11.18 -9.85
N ASP A 88 -10.96 12.40 -10.39
CA ASP A 88 -10.12 12.68 -11.55
C ASP A 88 -8.64 12.57 -11.17
N ILE A 89 -7.85 11.90 -12.03
CA ILE A 89 -6.41 11.83 -11.89
C ILE A 89 -5.79 13.04 -12.58
N VAL A 90 -4.96 13.76 -11.84
CA VAL A 90 -4.23 14.95 -12.33
C VAL A 90 -2.75 14.63 -12.40
N GLU A 91 -2.07 15.23 -13.38
CA GLU A 91 -0.61 15.18 -13.48
C GLU A 91 0.01 16.30 -12.63
N GLU A 92 1.27 16.14 -12.24
CA GLU A 92 2.04 17.17 -11.53
C GLU A 92 2.07 18.47 -12.34
N GLY A 93 1.89 19.61 -11.66
CA GLY A 93 1.85 20.95 -12.27
C GLY A 93 0.54 21.31 -12.96
N ALA A 94 -0.43 20.39 -13.08
CA ALA A 94 -1.73 20.69 -13.68
C ALA A 94 -2.47 21.75 -12.86
N VAL A 95 -2.95 22.80 -13.54
CA VAL A 95 -3.79 23.84 -12.91
C VAL A 95 -5.21 23.30 -12.77
N ILE A 96 -5.68 23.18 -11.53
CA ILE A 96 -7.02 22.66 -11.21
C ILE A 96 -8.01 23.81 -11.05
N ILE A 97 -7.58 24.86 -10.36
CA ILE A 97 -8.38 26.05 -10.07
C ILE A 97 -7.54 27.28 -10.39
N LYS A 98 -8.16 28.29 -10.97
CA LYS A 98 -7.59 29.59 -11.15
C LYS A 98 -8.36 30.62 -10.31
N LEU A 99 -7.63 31.51 -9.65
CA LEU A 99 -8.18 32.65 -8.92
C LEU A 99 -7.99 33.90 -9.79
N ASN A 100 -9.07 34.49 -10.24
CA ASN A 100 -9.02 35.70 -11.03
C ASN A 100 -8.99 36.92 -10.09
N ASN A 101 -7.85 37.59 -10.03
CA ASN A 101 -7.67 38.83 -9.25
C ASN A 101 -6.89 39.88 -10.07
N LYS A 102 -7.62 40.71 -10.78
CA LYS A 102 -7.05 41.76 -11.63
C LYS A 102 -6.29 42.81 -10.83
N GLU A 103 -6.70 43.11 -9.61
CA GLU A 103 -6.03 44.06 -8.74
C GLU A 103 -4.63 43.54 -8.36
N HIS A 104 -4.55 42.29 -7.99
CA HIS A 104 -3.26 41.61 -7.72
C HIS A 104 -2.38 41.58 -8.97
N GLU A 105 -2.92 41.18 -10.12
CA GLU A 105 -2.19 41.20 -11.41
C GLU A 105 -1.62 42.57 -11.74
N ASN A 106 -2.42 43.66 -11.56
CA ASN A 106 -2.01 45.02 -11.78
C ASN A 106 -0.93 45.48 -10.78
N THR A 107 -1.06 45.11 -9.52
CA THR A 107 -0.08 45.44 -8.48
C THR A 107 1.26 44.78 -8.75
N VAL A 108 1.29 43.54 -9.17
CA VAL A 108 2.50 42.82 -9.56
C VAL A 108 3.15 43.41 -10.78
N SER A 109 2.34 43.95 -11.74
CA SER A 109 2.78 44.70 -12.92
C SER A 109 3.91 44.02 -13.71
N LEU A 110 3.72 42.74 -14.07
CA LEU A 110 4.71 41.92 -14.77
C LEU A 110 5.35 42.59 -16.01
N PRO A 111 4.59 43.30 -16.89
CA PRO A 111 5.19 43.98 -18.03
C PRO A 111 6.22 45.04 -17.65
N THR A 112 5.95 45.80 -16.58
CA THR A 112 6.86 46.81 -16.06
C THR A 112 8.14 46.19 -15.51
N LYS A 113 8.03 45.06 -14.78
CA LYS A 113 9.21 44.32 -14.25
C LYS A 113 10.08 43.78 -15.38
N LYS A 114 9.48 43.24 -16.44
CA LYS A 114 10.23 42.80 -17.65
C LYS A 114 11.00 43.97 -18.28
N MET A 115 10.36 45.08 -18.46
CA MET A 115 11.00 46.27 -19.03
C MET A 115 12.16 46.75 -18.13
N GLN A 116 12.01 46.74 -16.80
CA GLN A 116 13.08 47.12 -15.88
C GLN A 116 14.31 46.21 -16.02
N VAL A 117 14.12 44.91 -16.18
CA VAL A 117 15.21 43.94 -16.42
C VAL A 117 15.92 44.29 -17.75
N ASP A 118 15.18 44.55 -18.82
CA ASP A 118 15.75 44.87 -20.13
C ASP A 118 16.56 46.18 -20.09
N ILE A 119 16.08 47.19 -19.36
CA ILE A 119 16.79 48.48 -19.21
C ILE A 119 18.06 48.24 -18.39
N ALA A 120 17.98 47.58 -17.21
CA ALA A 120 19.12 47.36 -16.35
C ALA A 120 20.19 46.52 -17.04
N LYS A 121 19.78 45.50 -17.85
CA LYS A 121 20.72 44.71 -18.64
C LYS A 121 21.47 45.55 -19.66
N LYS A 122 20.77 46.39 -20.42
CA LYS A 122 21.42 47.28 -21.40
C LYS A 122 22.39 48.26 -20.77
N GLU A 123 22.06 48.79 -19.58
CA GLU A 123 22.96 49.65 -18.82
C GLU A 123 24.22 48.91 -18.38
N TRP A 124 24.06 47.69 -17.82
CA TRP A 124 25.21 46.85 -17.42
C TRP A 124 26.09 46.52 -18.64
N ASP A 125 25.50 46.05 -19.75
CA ASP A 125 26.22 45.74 -20.99
C ASP A 125 26.95 46.98 -21.52
N GLY A 126 26.32 48.17 -21.44
CA GLY A 126 26.90 49.45 -21.81
C GLY A 126 28.10 49.85 -20.94
N GLN A 127 27.95 49.79 -19.61
CA GLN A 127 29.04 50.12 -18.68
C GLN A 127 30.23 49.18 -18.85
N LYS A 128 29.98 47.88 -19.08
CA LYS A 128 31.01 46.89 -19.37
C LYS A 128 31.78 47.22 -20.65
N ALA A 129 31.09 47.59 -21.74
CA ALA A 129 31.73 47.97 -22.99
C ALA A 129 32.54 49.28 -22.88
N VAL A 130 32.12 50.24 -22.04
CA VAL A 130 32.84 51.47 -21.75
C VAL A 130 34.06 51.20 -20.88
N PHE A 131 33.96 50.33 -19.88
CA PHE A 131 35.06 49.88 -19.03
C PHE A 131 36.17 49.20 -19.83
N GLU A 132 35.84 48.30 -20.75
CA GLU A 132 36.81 47.67 -21.67
C GLU A 132 37.60 48.69 -22.53
N LYS A 133 37.02 49.85 -22.74
CA LYS A 133 37.65 50.98 -23.47
C LYS A 133 38.34 51.99 -22.54
N GLY A 134 38.37 51.72 -21.22
CA GLY A 134 39.02 52.59 -20.22
C GLY A 134 38.18 53.84 -19.85
N GLY A 135 36.89 53.92 -20.22
CA GLY A 135 36.04 55.10 -19.97
C GLY A 135 35.10 54.95 -18.75
N ALA A 136 35.10 53.85 -18.08
CA ALA A 136 34.33 53.61 -16.83
C ALA A 136 35.19 52.99 -15.77
N THR A 137 34.77 53.00 -14.49
CA THR A 137 35.44 52.32 -13.41
C THR A 137 34.86 50.94 -13.16
N GLU A 138 35.61 50.03 -12.54
CA GLU A 138 35.09 48.74 -12.12
C GLU A 138 33.87 48.88 -11.21
N LYS A 139 33.88 49.91 -10.36
CA LYS A 139 32.73 50.22 -9.48
C LYS A 139 31.47 50.54 -10.27
N ASP A 140 31.57 51.22 -11.41
CA ASP A 140 30.42 51.57 -12.25
C ASP A 140 29.82 50.29 -12.86
N VAL A 141 30.67 49.38 -13.34
CA VAL A 141 30.24 48.06 -13.84
C VAL A 141 29.55 47.25 -12.76
N LEU A 142 30.14 47.14 -11.54
CA LEU A 142 29.54 46.43 -10.42
C LEU A 142 28.21 47.05 -9.97
N ASN A 143 28.09 48.36 -9.97
CA ASN A 143 26.83 49.02 -9.64
C ASN A 143 25.72 48.72 -10.68
N ALA A 144 26.06 48.73 -11.96
CA ALA A 144 25.14 48.38 -13.03
C ALA A 144 24.74 46.90 -12.98
N GLU A 145 25.69 46.02 -12.69
CA GLU A 145 25.43 44.59 -12.47
C GLU A 145 24.49 44.35 -11.29
N SER A 146 24.75 45.01 -10.15
CA SER A 146 23.86 44.93 -8.98
C SER A 146 22.44 45.38 -9.31
N SER A 147 22.29 46.46 -10.09
CA SER A 147 20.99 46.93 -10.52
C SER A 147 20.26 45.92 -11.43
N TYR A 148 21.01 45.27 -12.33
CA TYR A 148 20.47 44.22 -13.18
C TYR A 148 19.98 43.02 -12.36
N ILE A 149 20.80 42.52 -11.39
CA ILE A 149 20.44 41.41 -10.50
C ILE A 149 19.21 41.77 -9.66
N GLN A 150 19.12 42.99 -9.14
CA GLN A 150 17.94 43.43 -8.39
C GLN A 150 16.67 43.45 -9.27
N ALA A 151 16.75 43.94 -10.50
CA ALA A 151 15.64 43.91 -11.44
C ALA A 151 15.21 42.50 -11.79
N GLN A 152 16.18 41.58 -11.99
CA GLN A 152 15.93 40.16 -12.26
C GLN A 152 15.21 39.50 -11.09
N THR A 153 15.70 39.72 -9.88
CA THR A 153 15.05 39.18 -8.66
C THR A 153 13.62 39.70 -8.47
N ALA A 154 13.40 40.98 -8.76
CA ALA A 154 12.07 41.60 -8.72
C ALA A 154 11.11 40.99 -9.76
N LEU A 155 11.62 40.64 -10.95
CA LEU A 155 10.84 39.92 -11.97
C LEU A 155 10.50 38.52 -11.56
N GLU A 156 11.43 37.78 -10.98
CA GLU A 156 11.23 36.42 -10.48
C GLU A 156 10.18 36.39 -9.35
N THR A 157 10.26 37.33 -8.41
CA THR A 157 9.25 37.54 -7.38
C THR A 157 7.86 37.78 -7.98
N ALA A 158 7.79 38.63 -9.02
CA ALA A 158 6.54 38.91 -9.72
C ALA A 158 5.93 37.64 -10.37
N TYR A 159 6.75 36.75 -10.95
CA TYR A 159 6.27 35.46 -11.45
C TYR A 159 5.76 34.56 -10.35
N SER A 160 6.47 34.50 -9.22
CA SER A 160 6.05 33.73 -8.05
C SER A 160 4.71 34.22 -7.50
N ASP A 161 4.53 35.53 -7.39
CA ASP A 161 3.28 36.13 -6.90
C ASP A 161 2.08 35.84 -7.82
N LEU A 162 2.27 35.91 -9.12
CA LEU A 162 1.22 35.54 -10.09
C LEU A 162 0.95 34.03 -10.10
N ALA A 163 1.95 33.21 -9.82
CA ALA A 163 1.76 31.76 -9.72
C ALA A 163 0.80 31.36 -8.59
N LYS A 164 0.72 32.16 -7.50
CA LYS A 164 -0.19 31.97 -6.36
C LYS A 164 -1.67 32.04 -6.75
N LEU A 165 -1.98 32.70 -7.89
CA LEU A 165 -3.34 32.73 -8.45
C LEU A 165 -3.75 31.40 -9.10
N SER A 166 -2.84 30.44 -9.24
CA SER A 166 -3.08 29.15 -9.89
C SER A 166 -2.87 28.02 -8.91
N ILE A 167 -3.94 27.35 -8.51
CA ILE A 167 -3.89 26.16 -7.66
C ILE A 167 -3.49 24.97 -8.52
N LYS A 168 -2.24 24.54 -8.34
CA LYS A 168 -1.62 23.46 -9.12
C LYS A 168 -1.49 22.18 -8.29
N ALA A 169 -1.52 21.04 -8.97
CA ALA A 169 -1.22 19.76 -8.36
C ALA A 169 0.29 19.66 -8.05
N PRO A 170 0.72 19.48 -6.78
CA PRO A 170 2.13 19.38 -6.43
C PRO A 170 2.75 18.02 -6.78
N PHE A 171 1.92 17.03 -7.08
CA PHE A 171 2.32 15.71 -7.57
C PHE A 171 1.16 15.08 -8.35
N LYS A 172 1.46 14.02 -9.09
CA LYS A 172 0.46 13.23 -9.79
C LYS A 172 -0.40 12.46 -8.78
N GLY A 173 -1.72 12.64 -8.82
CA GLY A 173 -2.63 12.00 -7.87
C GLY A 173 -4.10 12.12 -8.26
N ALA A 174 -4.96 11.58 -7.43
CA ALA A 174 -6.41 11.70 -7.57
C ALA A 174 -6.97 12.83 -6.70
N ILE A 175 -7.95 13.54 -7.23
CA ILE A 175 -8.70 14.55 -6.47
C ILE A 175 -9.63 13.82 -5.50
N VAL A 176 -9.39 13.99 -4.21
CA VAL A 176 -10.20 13.35 -3.13
C VAL A 176 -11.10 14.33 -2.39
N SER A 177 -10.79 15.61 -2.48
CA SER A 177 -11.62 16.70 -1.96
C SER A 177 -11.59 17.85 -2.96
N LEU A 178 -12.76 18.32 -3.31
CA LEU A 178 -12.95 19.48 -4.18
C LEU A 178 -14.19 20.21 -3.67
N PRO A 179 -14.04 21.20 -2.79
CA PRO A 179 -15.14 22.00 -2.31
C PRO A 179 -15.90 22.62 -3.48
N TYR A 180 -17.22 22.61 -3.40
CA TYR A 180 -18.04 23.21 -4.44
C TYR A 180 -18.16 24.71 -4.20
N PHE A 181 -17.51 25.49 -5.05
CA PHE A 181 -17.66 26.93 -5.07
C PHE A 181 -18.44 27.37 -6.30
N THR A 182 -19.29 28.35 -6.11
CA THR A 182 -19.99 28.97 -7.25
C THR A 182 -18.96 29.74 -8.10
N PRO A 183 -18.97 29.61 -9.44
CA PRO A 183 -18.08 30.36 -10.29
C PRO A 183 -18.16 31.87 -10.03
N ASN A 184 -17.02 32.57 -10.06
CA ASN A 184 -16.85 33.99 -9.76
C ASN A 184 -17.14 34.41 -8.30
N VAL A 185 -17.35 33.48 -7.36
CA VAL A 185 -17.34 33.82 -5.94
C VAL A 185 -15.93 34.15 -5.50
N GLU A 186 -15.80 35.16 -4.65
CA GLU A 186 -14.52 35.54 -4.09
C GLU A 186 -14.10 34.58 -2.99
N ILE A 187 -12.88 34.07 -3.10
CA ILE A 187 -12.26 33.14 -2.16
C ILE A 187 -11.22 33.92 -1.36
N ALA A 188 -11.19 33.70 -0.06
CA ALA A 188 -10.19 34.29 0.81
C ALA A 188 -8.87 33.49 0.76
N SER A 189 -7.77 34.15 1.11
CA SER A 189 -6.48 33.48 1.34
C SER A 189 -6.60 32.48 2.52
N GLY A 190 -5.96 31.32 2.40
CA GLY A 190 -5.97 30.24 3.40
C GLY A 190 -7.09 29.22 3.24
N GLU A 191 -8.04 29.44 2.32
CA GLU A 191 -9.15 28.50 2.08
C GLU A 191 -8.66 27.21 1.42
N THR A 192 -9.19 26.06 1.86
CA THR A 192 -8.86 24.76 1.27
C THR A 192 -9.51 24.64 -0.12
N MET A 193 -8.70 24.49 -1.14
CA MET A 193 -9.13 24.50 -2.54
C MET A 193 -9.24 23.11 -3.15
N VAL A 194 -8.32 22.21 -2.84
CA VAL A 194 -8.32 20.84 -3.38
C VAL A 194 -7.53 19.90 -2.47
N GLY A 195 -8.07 18.72 -2.26
CA GLY A 195 -7.34 17.61 -1.63
C GLY A 195 -6.88 16.62 -2.68
N LEU A 196 -5.60 16.27 -2.66
CA LEU A 196 -4.98 15.31 -3.58
C LEU A 196 -4.35 14.16 -2.82
N MET A 197 -4.46 12.97 -3.38
CA MET A 197 -3.80 11.76 -2.87
C MET A 197 -3.15 10.96 -4.00
N ASP A 198 -1.91 10.51 -3.77
CA ASP A 198 -1.30 9.46 -4.56
C ASP A 198 -1.41 8.14 -3.79
N TYR A 199 -2.28 7.25 -4.25
CA TYR A 199 -2.48 5.92 -3.70
C TYR A 199 -2.09 4.79 -4.66
N SER A 200 -1.29 5.10 -5.68
CA SER A 200 -0.59 4.10 -6.49
C SER A 200 0.47 3.37 -5.66
N HIS A 201 1.03 4.07 -4.68
CA HIS A 201 1.86 3.54 -3.60
C HIS A 201 1.16 3.84 -2.27
N MET A 202 1.07 2.83 -1.44
CA MET A 202 0.40 2.94 -0.16
C MET A 202 1.31 2.43 0.96
N TYR A 203 0.98 2.77 2.17
CA TYR A 203 1.59 2.17 3.34
C TYR A 203 0.53 1.74 4.34
N MET A 204 0.88 0.77 5.15
CA MET A 204 0.06 0.28 6.24
C MET A 204 0.89 0.24 7.51
N GLU A 205 0.40 0.90 8.53
CA GLU A 205 0.96 0.82 9.87
C GLU A 205 0.46 -0.43 10.55
N ILE A 206 1.36 -1.21 11.12
CA ILE A 206 1.08 -2.49 11.75
C ILE A 206 1.64 -2.54 13.16
N ALA A 207 0.94 -3.25 14.02
CA ALA A 207 1.43 -3.61 15.35
C ALA A 207 1.85 -5.09 15.34
N LEU A 208 3.08 -5.35 15.72
CA LEU A 208 3.68 -6.69 15.75
C LEU A 208 3.97 -7.08 17.20
N PRO A 209 3.59 -8.29 17.63
CA PRO A 209 3.89 -8.79 18.98
C PRO A 209 5.41 -8.92 19.21
N GLU A 210 5.87 -8.66 20.43
CA GLU A 210 7.28 -8.72 20.83
C GLU A 210 7.96 -10.06 20.46
N ASN A 211 7.25 -11.17 20.54
CA ASN A 211 7.77 -12.50 20.19
C ASN A 211 8.08 -12.72 18.69
N THR A 212 7.78 -11.74 17.85
CA THR A 212 8.06 -11.75 16.40
C THR A 212 9.30 -10.94 16.03
N ILE A 213 9.98 -10.26 16.98
CA ILE A 213 11.07 -9.34 16.73
C ILE A 213 12.26 -9.98 16.03
N ASP A 214 12.59 -11.24 16.38
CA ASP A 214 13.66 -11.98 15.73
C ASP A 214 13.30 -12.50 14.33
N LYS A 215 12.01 -12.61 14.03
CA LYS A 215 11.48 -13.21 12.81
C LYS A 215 11.17 -12.19 11.72
N VAL A 216 10.70 -11.01 12.11
CA VAL A 216 10.31 -9.96 11.17
C VAL A 216 11.46 -8.99 10.96
N LYS A 217 11.85 -8.79 9.70
CA LYS A 217 12.95 -7.92 9.29
C LYS A 217 12.53 -7.00 8.15
N VAL A 218 13.17 -5.83 8.08
CA VAL A 218 13.00 -4.91 6.96
C VAL A 218 13.39 -5.59 5.65
N GLY A 219 12.64 -5.35 4.59
CA GLY A 219 12.83 -5.94 3.26
C GLY A 219 12.09 -7.26 3.03
N GLN A 220 11.45 -7.86 4.04
CA GLN A 220 10.64 -9.06 3.85
C GLN A 220 9.40 -8.79 2.99
N LYS A 221 9.07 -9.75 2.14
CA LYS A 221 7.87 -9.70 1.29
C LYS A 221 6.61 -9.89 2.13
N VAL A 222 5.59 -9.14 1.77
CA VAL A 222 4.27 -9.19 2.41
C VAL A 222 3.21 -9.41 1.34
N LEU A 223 2.33 -10.36 1.58
CA LEU A 223 1.13 -10.57 0.79
C LEU A 223 -0.01 -9.78 1.45
N VAL A 224 -0.51 -8.76 0.74
CA VAL A 224 -1.57 -7.89 1.27
C VAL A 224 -2.90 -8.25 0.63
N THR A 225 -3.88 -8.55 1.45
CA THR A 225 -5.24 -8.92 1.04
C THR A 225 -6.27 -8.01 1.72
N ASN A 226 -7.42 -7.85 1.08
CA ASN A 226 -8.57 -7.12 1.60
C ASN A 226 -9.85 -7.90 1.31
N TYR A 227 -10.87 -7.78 2.16
CA TYR A 227 -12.15 -8.48 2.00
C TYR A 227 -12.85 -8.18 0.66
N ASN A 228 -12.65 -6.98 0.11
CA ASN A 228 -13.27 -6.56 -1.15
C ASN A 228 -12.48 -7.00 -2.39
N ILE A 229 -11.20 -7.38 -2.19
CA ILE A 229 -10.28 -7.81 -3.27
C ILE A 229 -10.07 -9.33 -3.10
N LYS A 230 -11.15 -10.11 -3.29
CA LYS A 230 -11.18 -11.54 -2.97
C LYS A 230 -10.23 -12.42 -3.81
N SER A 231 -9.78 -11.97 -4.96
CA SER A 231 -8.95 -12.75 -5.89
C SER A 231 -7.55 -12.22 -6.13
N ASP A 232 -7.26 -10.98 -5.73
CA ASP A 232 -5.97 -10.36 -6.00
C ASP A 232 -5.21 -10.10 -4.72
N THR A 233 -4.01 -10.62 -4.64
CA THR A 233 -3.05 -10.34 -3.58
C THR A 233 -2.12 -9.23 -4.04
N LEU A 234 -2.09 -8.12 -3.32
CA LEU A 234 -1.16 -7.04 -3.57
C LEU A 234 0.21 -7.36 -2.96
N SER A 235 1.26 -6.96 -3.67
CA SER A 235 2.63 -7.11 -3.19
C SER A 235 3.00 -5.95 -2.26
N GLY A 236 3.58 -6.28 -1.11
CA GLY A 236 4.12 -5.32 -0.17
C GLY A 236 5.50 -5.73 0.34
N LEU A 237 6.16 -4.81 1.02
CA LEU A 237 7.44 -5.00 1.69
C LEU A 237 7.40 -4.38 3.07
N VAL A 238 8.01 -5.03 4.06
CA VAL A 238 8.28 -4.41 5.35
C VAL A 238 9.32 -3.30 5.12
N SER A 239 8.92 -2.05 5.28
CA SER A 239 9.78 -0.89 4.98
C SER A 239 10.51 -0.37 6.21
N GLN A 240 9.85 -0.40 7.36
CA GLN A 240 10.41 0.12 8.61
C GLN A 240 9.89 -0.68 9.80
N LEU A 241 10.71 -0.78 10.83
CA LEU A 241 10.36 -1.37 12.13
C LEU A 241 10.86 -0.44 13.24
N SER A 242 10.00 -0.16 14.20
CA SER A 242 10.38 0.62 15.38
C SER A 242 11.30 -0.21 16.28
N PRO A 243 12.40 0.36 16.77
CA PRO A 243 13.23 -0.29 17.78
C PRO A 243 12.59 -0.28 19.19
N ALA A 244 11.57 0.56 19.40
CA ALA A 244 10.87 0.68 20.68
C ALA A 244 9.65 -0.22 20.74
N ILE A 245 9.44 -0.84 21.89
CA ILE A 245 8.26 -1.64 22.22
C ILE A 245 7.32 -0.78 23.06
N ASN A 246 6.04 -0.81 22.74
CA ASN A 246 5.00 -0.21 23.57
C ASN A 246 4.75 -1.12 24.78
N GLU A 247 4.99 -0.60 25.99
CA GLU A 247 4.94 -1.37 27.22
C GLU A 247 3.53 -1.85 27.59
N ASP A 248 2.50 -1.08 27.21
CA ASP A 248 1.11 -1.41 27.51
C ASP A 248 0.57 -2.53 26.63
N THR A 249 0.88 -2.48 25.35
CA THR A 249 0.36 -3.44 24.34
C THR A 249 1.31 -4.60 24.06
N ARG A 250 2.56 -4.51 24.52
CA ARG A 250 3.63 -5.48 24.21
C ARG A 250 3.81 -5.69 22.71
N THR A 251 3.70 -4.59 21.94
CA THR A 251 3.86 -4.60 20.50
C THR A 251 4.88 -3.55 20.06
N TYR A 252 5.49 -3.76 18.91
CA TYR A 252 6.29 -2.76 18.22
C TYR A 252 5.64 -2.37 16.89
N THR A 253 5.81 -1.12 16.50
CA THR A 253 5.22 -0.57 15.27
C THR A 253 6.09 -0.92 14.08
N GLY A 254 5.47 -1.35 12.99
CA GLY A 254 6.10 -1.53 11.69
C GLY A 254 5.31 -0.82 10.60
N TYR A 255 5.96 -0.60 9.46
CA TYR A 255 5.34 -0.06 8.25
C TYR A 255 5.55 -1.02 7.09
N ILE A 256 4.47 -1.30 6.37
CA ILE A 256 4.49 -2.08 5.13
C ILE A 256 4.20 -1.11 3.99
N THR A 257 5.08 -1.04 3.00
CA THR A 257 4.78 -0.37 1.72
C THR A 257 4.05 -1.34 0.80
N ILE A 258 3.03 -0.85 0.08
CA ILE A 258 2.15 -1.65 -0.76
C ILE A 258 2.13 -1.04 -2.16
N SER A 259 2.40 -1.84 -3.18
CA SER A 259 2.24 -1.45 -4.58
C SER A 259 0.78 -1.63 -5.00
N ASN A 260 0.16 -0.56 -5.50
CA ASN A 260 -1.26 -0.53 -5.88
C ASN A 260 -1.46 0.11 -7.28
N PRO A 261 -0.83 -0.44 -8.34
CA PRO A 261 -0.83 0.19 -9.67
C PRO A 261 -2.23 0.27 -10.30
N GLU A 262 -3.11 -0.66 -9.97
CA GLU A 262 -4.48 -0.71 -10.48
C GLU A 262 -5.47 0.11 -9.63
N LEU A 263 -4.98 0.79 -8.57
CA LEU A 263 -5.77 1.63 -7.67
C LEU A 263 -6.96 0.89 -7.01
N LYS A 264 -6.88 -0.43 -6.87
CA LYS A 264 -7.91 -1.28 -6.28
C LYS A 264 -8.04 -1.08 -4.77
N LEU A 265 -6.93 -0.95 -4.08
CA LEU A 265 -6.91 -0.65 -2.65
C LEU A 265 -7.08 0.86 -2.47
N ARG A 266 -8.07 1.27 -1.70
CA ARG A 266 -8.33 2.69 -1.43
C ARG A 266 -7.82 3.09 -0.04
N PRO A 267 -7.35 4.32 0.13
CA PRO A 267 -7.00 4.85 1.45
C PRO A 267 -8.17 4.73 2.42
N GLY A 268 -7.89 4.34 3.67
CA GLY A 268 -8.90 4.07 4.68
C GLY A 268 -9.42 2.62 4.70
N MET A 269 -9.11 1.80 3.70
CA MET A 269 -9.50 0.39 3.73
C MET A 269 -8.65 -0.40 4.73
N PHE A 270 -9.31 -1.31 5.44
CA PHE A 270 -8.66 -2.27 6.30
C PHE A 270 -8.05 -3.40 5.45
N ALA A 271 -6.80 -3.75 5.73
CA ALA A 271 -6.07 -4.77 5.01
C ALA A 271 -5.38 -5.75 5.96
N LYS A 272 -5.26 -7.00 5.51
CA LYS A 272 -4.51 -8.06 6.15
C LYS A 272 -3.17 -8.20 5.43
N GLY A 273 -2.07 -8.17 6.19
CA GLY A 273 -0.72 -8.43 5.70
C GLY A 273 -0.22 -9.78 6.20
N GLU A 274 0.30 -10.60 5.31
CA GLU A 274 0.97 -11.85 5.62
C GLU A 274 2.45 -11.70 5.29
N ILE A 275 3.26 -11.47 6.33
CA ILE A 275 4.72 -11.27 6.21
C ILE A 275 5.36 -12.65 6.06
N ILE A 276 6.15 -12.85 5.00
CA ILE A 276 6.89 -14.08 4.77
C ILE A 276 8.17 -14.04 5.63
N THR A 277 8.13 -14.71 6.78
CA THR A 277 9.23 -14.72 7.73
C THR A 277 10.27 -15.80 7.42
N LEU A 278 9.84 -16.90 6.81
CA LEU A 278 10.72 -17.97 6.33
C LEU A 278 10.15 -18.53 5.04
N GLN A 279 11.00 -18.74 4.05
CA GLN A 279 10.67 -19.48 2.84
C GLN A 279 11.73 -20.57 2.62
N LYS A 280 11.26 -21.79 2.40
CA LYS A 280 12.10 -22.93 2.00
C LYS A 280 11.49 -23.56 0.77
N ASP A 281 12.24 -23.57 -0.30
CA ASP A 281 11.78 -24.12 -1.57
C ASP A 281 12.16 -25.59 -1.68
N SER A 282 11.28 -26.38 -2.29
CA SER A 282 11.52 -27.78 -2.63
C SER A 282 11.89 -28.68 -1.44
N VAL A 283 11.29 -28.44 -0.24
CA VAL A 283 11.46 -29.27 0.95
C VAL A 283 10.45 -30.40 0.98
N MET A 284 10.87 -31.53 1.53
CA MET A 284 10.01 -32.69 1.75
C MET A 284 8.97 -32.39 2.83
N VAL A 285 7.69 -32.48 2.49
CA VAL A 285 6.58 -32.13 3.39
C VAL A 285 5.77 -33.38 3.70
N ILE A 286 5.49 -33.58 4.98
CA ILE A 286 4.61 -34.66 5.49
C ILE A 286 3.39 -34.03 6.18
N PRO A 287 2.20 -34.64 6.09
CA PRO A 287 1.02 -34.19 6.83
C PRO A 287 1.30 -34.20 8.33
N LYS A 288 0.85 -33.17 9.03
CA LYS A 288 1.07 -33.05 10.49
C LYS A 288 0.39 -34.18 11.27
N ASP A 289 -0.71 -34.69 10.75
CA ASP A 289 -1.56 -35.70 11.40
C ASP A 289 -0.89 -37.10 11.52
N ILE A 290 0.14 -37.34 10.68
CA ILE A 290 0.91 -38.59 10.74
C ILE A 290 2.12 -38.50 11.68
N VAL A 291 2.35 -37.36 12.31
CA VAL A 291 3.46 -37.12 13.22
C VAL A 291 3.00 -37.37 14.64
N ASN A 292 3.31 -38.57 15.19
CA ASN A 292 2.98 -38.92 16.55
C ASN A 292 4.11 -38.55 17.52
N SER A 293 3.72 -38.08 18.72
CA SER A 293 4.64 -37.78 19.82
C SER A 293 4.73 -38.96 20.76
N ARG A 294 5.92 -39.56 20.90
CA ARG A 294 6.15 -40.65 21.88
C ARG A 294 6.59 -40.07 23.22
N ARG A 295 6.27 -40.75 24.33
CA ARG A 295 6.80 -40.41 25.67
C ARG A 295 8.34 -40.35 25.60
N GLY A 296 8.91 -39.16 25.82
CA GLY A 296 10.35 -38.90 25.69
C GLY A 296 10.72 -37.80 24.66
N GLY A 297 9.73 -37.15 24.00
CA GLY A 297 9.97 -35.99 23.16
C GLY A 297 10.36 -36.27 21.70
N ASN A 298 10.63 -37.52 21.34
CA ASN A 298 10.94 -37.90 19.97
C ASN A 298 9.66 -37.97 19.12
N ARG A 299 9.65 -37.30 18.00
CA ARG A 299 8.57 -37.39 17.00
C ARG A 299 8.88 -38.51 16.02
N ILE A 300 7.93 -39.42 15.82
CA ILE A 300 8.03 -40.53 14.87
C ILE A 300 6.93 -40.37 13.80
N VAL A 301 7.28 -40.73 12.60
CA VAL A 301 6.38 -40.84 11.44
C VAL A 301 6.21 -42.30 11.16
N TYR A 302 4.99 -42.78 11.01
CA TYR A 302 4.66 -44.15 10.61
C TYR A 302 4.31 -44.20 9.13
#